data_01786e10be75c6756ad808d7faa69034
#
_entry.id   01786e10be75c6756ad808d7faa69034
#
_cell.length_a   1.000
_cell.length_b   1.000
_cell.length_c   1.000
_cell.angle_alpha   90.00
_cell.angle_beta   90.00
_cell.angle_gamma   90.00
#
_symmetry.space_group_name_H-M   'P 1'
#
loop_
_entity.id
_entity.type
_entity.pdbx_description
1 polymer ?
#
loop_
_entity_poly.entity_id
_entity_poly.type
_entity_poly.pdbx_seq_one_letter_code
_entity_poly.pdbx_strand_id
1 'polypeptide(L)'
;MEIQIFGVRKSTATRAALRFFAERRIKVHFVDLNERAASVGELRRFAQKFGVSALVDRESRRFGELGLRSAILSDERWLEKLSLEPLVLRMPLVRNQQQLTIGAAQETWNTWYEAAKS
;
A
#
# COMPACT_ATOMS: atom_id res chain seq x y z
N MET A 1 -19.00 -1.76 2.02
CA MET A 1 -17.57 -1.91 1.70
C MET A 1 -16.80 -0.78 2.36
N GLU A 2 -15.82 -1.13 3.14
CA GLU A 2 -14.98 -0.16 3.83
C GLU A 2 -13.57 -0.24 3.29
N ILE A 3 -13.13 0.81 2.62
CA ILE A 3 -11.84 0.83 1.96
C ILE A 3 -10.86 1.71 2.74
N GLN A 4 -9.68 1.17 3.03
CA GLN A 4 -8.57 1.91 3.58
C GLN A 4 -7.43 1.91 2.57
N ILE A 5 -6.89 3.08 2.27
CA ILE A 5 -5.80 3.23 1.31
C ILE A 5 -4.62 3.90 1.99
N PHE A 6 -3.45 3.25 1.91
CA PHE A 6 -2.20 3.82 2.39
C PHE A 6 -1.38 4.27 1.19
N GLY A 7 -0.97 5.52 1.17
CA GLY A 7 -0.16 6.03 0.08
C GLY A 7 0.13 7.51 0.25
N VAL A 8 0.71 8.10 -0.78
CA VAL A 8 0.95 9.55 -0.82
C VAL A 8 0.31 10.13 -2.08
N ARG A 9 -0.14 11.37 -1.99
CA ARG A 9 -0.86 12.00 -3.10
C ARG A 9 0.02 12.24 -4.34
N LYS A 10 1.34 12.26 -4.19
CA LYS A 10 2.25 12.33 -5.33
C LYS A 10 2.30 11.04 -6.15
N SER A 11 1.93 9.92 -5.55
CA SER A 11 1.92 8.63 -6.25
C SER A 11 0.75 8.58 -7.24
N THR A 12 1.07 8.40 -8.52
CA THR A 12 0.05 8.29 -9.56
C THR A 12 -0.88 7.12 -9.30
N ALA A 13 -0.31 5.98 -8.87
CA ALA A 13 -1.11 4.80 -8.56
C ALA A 13 -2.03 5.02 -7.36
N THR A 14 -1.56 5.76 -6.34
CA THR A 14 -2.38 6.12 -5.18
C THR A 14 -3.56 6.99 -5.62
N ARG A 15 -3.29 8.02 -6.45
CA ARG A 15 -4.36 8.88 -6.94
C ARG A 15 -5.38 8.10 -7.77
N ALA A 16 -4.91 7.16 -8.58
CA ALA A 16 -5.80 6.33 -9.38
C ALA A 16 -6.72 5.48 -8.50
N ALA A 17 -6.18 4.94 -7.40
CA ALA A 17 -7.00 4.18 -6.44
C ALA A 17 -8.05 5.07 -5.79
N LEU A 18 -7.65 6.25 -5.33
CA LEU A 18 -8.58 7.20 -4.70
C LEU A 18 -9.71 7.56 -5.67
N ARG A 19 -9.36 7.80 -6.92
CA ARG A 19 -10.35 8.15 -7.96
C ARG A 19 -11.28 6.98 -8.25
N PHE A 20 -10.75 5.77 -8.34
CA PHE A 20 -11.54 4.56 -8.62
C PHE A 20 -12.70 4.44 -7.64
N PHE A 21 -12.42 4.55 -6.36
CA PHE A 21 -13.45 4.39 -5.33
C PHE A 21 -14.35 5.61 -5.23
N ALA A 22 -13.81 6.81 -5.42
CA ALA A 22 -14.60 8.05 -5.39
C ALA A 22 -15.65 8.06 -6.51
N GLU A 23 -15.28 7.64 -7.71
CA GLU A 23 -16.21 7.59 -8.85
C GLU A 23 -17.36 6.61 -8.61
N ARG A 24 -17.16 5.64 -7.75
CA ARG A 24 -18.16 4.64 -7.37
C ARG A 24 -18.87 4.98 -6.09
N ARG A 25 -18.63 6.18 -5.56
CA ARG A 25 -19.24 6.69 -4.33
C ARG A 25 -18.97 5.79 -3.12
N ILE A 26 -17.80 5.20 -3.10
CA ILE A 26 -17.35 4.37 -1.98
C ILE A 26 -16.52 5.24 -1.05
N LYS A 27 -16.86 5.22 0.22
CA LYS A 27 -16.12 5.97 1.23
C LYS A 27 -14.75 5.33 1.44
N VAL A 28 -13.72 6.17 1.43
CA VAL A 28 -12.34 5.74 1.63
C VAL A 28 -11.77 6.39 2.88
N HIS A 29 -11.13 5.58 3.71
CA HIS A 29 -10.26 6.08 4.76
C HIS A 29 -8.86 6.16 4.17
N PHE A 30 -8.43 7.36 3.80
CA PHE A 30 -7.11 7.57 3.23
C PHE A 30 -6.10 7.82 4.35
N VAL A 31 -5.07 6.96 4.41
CA VAL A 31 -3.94 7.15 5.31
C VAL A 31 -2.82 7.78 4.49
N ASP A 32 -2.67 9.10 4.64
CA ASP A 32 -1.61 9.83 3.96
C ASP A 32 -0.30 9.59 4.69
N LEU A 33 0.61 8.88 4.04
CA LEU A 33 1.87 8.48 4.65
C LEU A 33 2.83 9.66 4.89
N ASN A 34 2.53 10.84 4.33
CA ASN A 34 3.25 12.06 4.67
C ASN A 34 2.80 12.61 6.03
N GLU A 35 1.63 12.25 6.50
CA GLU A 35 1.08 12.73 7.77
C GLU A 35 1.17 11.69 8.88
N ARG A 36 1.03 10.43 8.53
CA ARG A 36 1.05 9.32 9.48
C ARG A 36 1.72 8.12 8.87
N ALA A 37 2.75 7.60 9.52
CA ALA A 37 3.39 6.37 9.08
C ALA A 37 2.44 5.18 9.21
N ALA A 38 2.58 4.22 8.31
CA ALA A 38 1.96 2.91 8.50
C ALA A 38 2.72 2.21 9.62
N SER A 39 2.00 1.63 10.55
CA SER A 39 2.64 0.91 11.64
C SER A 39 3.19 -0.43 11.13
N VAL A 40 4.16 -0.98 11.86
CA VAL A 40 4.69 -2.30 11.54
C VAL A 40 3.58 -3.35 11.53
N GLY A 41 2.62 -3.25 12.47
CA GLY A 41 1.48 -4.17 12.51
C GLY A 41 0.58 -4.07 11.29
N GLU A 42 0.32 -2.85 10.81
CA GLU A 42 -0.45 -2.64 9.59
C GLU A 42 0.26 -3.23 8.39
N LEU A 43 1.57 -2.99 8.27
CA LEU A 43 2.37 -3.52 7.17
C LEU A 43 2.49 -5.04 7.23
N ARG A 44 2.57 -5.62 8.43
CA ARG A 44 2.68 -7.06 8.60
C ARG A 44 1.49 -7.79 8.01
N ARG A 45 0.31 -7.21 8.06
CA ARG A 45 -0.89 -7.79 7.44
C ARG A 45 -0.68 -8.06 5.96
N PHE A 46 -0.15 -7.06 5.25
CA PHE A 46 0.14 -7.20 3.82
C PHE A 46 1.28 -8.18 3.58
N ALA A 47 2.30 -8.13 4.44
CA ALA A 47 3.45 -9.03 4.33
C ALA A 47 3.07 -10.49 4.53
N GLN A 48 2.13 -10.78 5.40
CA GLN A 48 1.67 -12.15 5.64
C GLN A 48 1.01 -12.74 4.40
N LYS A 49 0.34 -11.92 3.62
CA LYS A 49 -0.34 -12.39 2.40
C LYS A 49 0.59 -12.43 1.20
N PHE A 50 1.41 -11.41 1.01
CA PHE A 50 2.18 -11.22 -0.23
C PHE A 50 3.67 -11.44 -0.07
N GLY A 51 4.17 -11.54 1.16
CA GLY A 51 5.59 -11.54 1.44
C GLY A 51 6.13 -10.11 1.57
N VAL A 52 7.16 -9.93 2.39
CA VAL A 52 7.74 -8.61 2.64
C VAL A 52 8.30 -8.01 1.35
N SER A 53 8.91 -8.83 0.49
CA SER A 53 9.51 -8.33 -0.76
C SER A 53 8.50 -7.63 -1.66
N ALA A 54 7.23 -8.05 -1.63
CA ALA A 54 6.19 -7.43 -2.44
C ALA A 54 5.87 -6.00 -2.00
N LEU A 55 6.19 -5.65 -0.76
CA LEU A 55 5.95 -4.32 -0.22
C LEU A 55 7.02 -3.30 -0.61
N VAL A 56 8.17 -3.76 -1.10
CA VAL A 56 9.32 -2.90 -1.38
C VAL A 56 9.31 -2.45 -2.82
N ASP A 57 9.31 -1.14 -3.03
CA ASP A 57 9.47 -0.55 -4.35
C ASP A 57 10.96 -0.34 -4.63
N ARG A 58 11.57 -1.33 -5.28
CA ARG A 58 13.00 -1.32 -5.56
C ARG A 58 13.39 -0.32 -6.63
N GLU A 59 12.43 0.24 -7.35
CA GLU A 59 12.66 1.25 -8.35
C GLU A 59 12.42 2.66 -7.84
N SER A 60 11.98 2.80 -6.59
CA SER A 60 11.76 4.12 -6.04
C SER A 60 13.09 4.86 -5.87
N ARG A 61 13.02 6.17 -6.02
CA ARG A 61 14.19 7.03 -5.83
C ARG A 61 14.74 6.88 -4.41
N ARG A 62 13.85 6.81 -3.43
CA ARG A 62 14.25 6.72 -2.03
C ARG A 62 14.98 5.41 -1.72
N PHE A 63 14.57 4.32 -2.36
CA PHE A 63 15.27 3.04 -2.22
C PHE A 63 16.73 3.19 -2.65
N GLY A 64 16.97 3.86 -3.78
CA GLY A 64 18.31 4.12 -4.27
C GLY A 64 19.11 5.05 -3.35
N GLU A 65 18.47 6.13 -2.88
CA GLU A 65 19.12 7.10 -1.99
C GLU A 65 19.58 6.47 -0.69
N LEU A 66 18.83 5.50 -0.18
CA LEU A 66 19.16 4.82 1.08
C LEU A 66 20.14 3.66 0.90
N GLY A 67 20.55 3.37 -0.35
CA GLY A 67 21.50 2.30 -0.62
C GLY A 67 20.97 0.91 -0.30
N LEU A 68 19.67 0.70 -0.43
CA LEU A 68 19.03 -0.55 0.00
C LEU A 68 19.24 -1.72 -0.95
N ARG A 69 19.82 -1.47 -2.12
CA ARG A 69 20.07 -2.53 -3.11
C ARG A 69 20.93 -3.65 -2.54
N SER A 70 21.93 -3.31 -1.74
CA SER A 70 22.83 -4.29 -1.14
C SER A 70 22.48 -4.62 0.31
N ALA A 71 21.34 -4.13 0.79
CA ALA A 71 20.94 -4.39 2.16
C ALA A 71 20.48 -5.84 2.33
N ILE A 72 20.94 -6.47 3.40
CA ILE A 72 20.51 -7.81 3.80
C ILE A 72 19.78 -7.64 5.12
N LEU A 73 18.44 -7.60 5.06
CA LEU A 73 17.60 -7.36 6.23
C LEU A 73 16.65 -8.52 6.43
N SER A 74 16.39 -8.85 7.70
CA SER A 74 15.32 -9.79 8.05
C SER A 74 13.97 -9.17 7.67
N ASP A 75 12.95 -10.00 7.59
CA ASP A 75 11.59 -9.51 7.33
C ASP A 75 11.17 -8.45 8.34
N GLU A 76 11.44 -8.68 9.61
CA GLU A 76 11.09 -7.73 10.67
C GLU A 76 11.80 -6.40 10.50
N ARG A 77 13.08 -6.43 10.15
CA ARG A 77 13.86 -5.22 9.88
C ARG A 77 13.34 -4.47 8.66
N TRP A 78 12.92 -5.19 7.63
CA TRP A 78 12.29 -4.57 6.47
C TRP A 78 10.99 -3.87 6.84
N LEU A 79 10.15 -4.48 7.67
CA LEU A 79 8.91 -3.85 8.10
C LEU A 79 9.17 -2.57 8.88
N GLU A 80 10.15 -2.58 9.77
CA GLU A 80 10.56 -1.37 10.50
C GLU A 80 11.03 -0.29 9.53
N LYS A 81 11.87 -0.66 8.57
CA LYS A 81 12.39 0.28 7.56
C LYS A 81 11.25 0.89 6.73
N LEU A 82 10.31 0.08 6.29
CA LEU A 82 9.18 0.55 5.47
C LEU A 82 8.26 1.46 6.26
N SER A 83 8.11 1.22 7.55
CA SER A 83 7.33 2.11 8.42
C SER A 83 7.98 3.48 8.52
N LEU A 84 9.32 3.53 8.66
CA LEU A 84 10.08 4.76 8.80
C LEU A 84 10.29 5.49 7.46
N GLU A 85 10.32 4.76 6.36
CA GLU A 85 10.63 5.28 5.02
C GLU A 85 9.50 4.94 4.05
N PRO A 86 8.38 5.64 4.17
CA PRO A 86 7.19 5.29 3.36
C PRO A 86 7.41 5.41 1.85
N LEU A 87 8.39 6.20 1.40
CA LEU A 87 8.65 6.34 -0.03
C LEU A 87 9.37 5.11 -0.61
N VAL A 88 9.73 4.14 0.22
CA VAL A 88 10.25 2.85 -0.22
C VAL A 88 9.12 1.84 -0.38
N LEU A 89 7.94 2.13 0.16
CA LEU A 89 6.77 1.27 0.02
C LEU A 89 6.22 1.28 -1.40
N ARG A 90 5.81 0.12 -1.84
CA ARG A 90 5.03 0.00 -3.06
C ARG A 90 3.60 0.48 -2.78
N MET A 91 3.14 1.47 -3.51
CA MET A 91 1.86 2.15 -3.26
C MET A 91 0.88 1.95 -4.40
N PRO A 92 -0.42 2.02 -4.10
CA PRO A 92 -0.99 2.08 -2.77
C PRO A 92 -1.14 0.70 -2.14
N LEU A 93 -1.23 0.67 -0.81
CA LEU A 93 -1.69 -0.53 -0.10
C LEU A 93 -3.18 -0.31 0.14
N VAL A 94 -4.00 -1.26 -0.32
CA VAL A 94 -5.47 -1.11 -0.24
C VAL A 94 -6.05 -2.28 0.54
N ARG A 95 -6.91 -1.95 1.49
CA ARG A 95 -7.56 -2.92 2.34
C ARG A 95 -9.07 -2.79 2.26
N ASN A 96 -9.75 -3.91 2.04
CA ASN A 96 -11.19 -4.04 2.16
C ASN A 96 -11.46 -5.14 3.18
N GLN A 97 -11.56 -4.76 4.45
CA GLN A 97 -11.66 -5.69 5.56
C GLN A 97 -10.44 -6.64 5.57
N GLN A 98 -10.60 -7.91 5.27
CA GLN A 98 -9.50 -8.87 5.24
C GLN A 98 -8.88 -9.04 3.86
N GLN A 99 -9.46 -8.41 2.85
CA GLN A 99 -8.95 -8.47 1.48
C GLN A 99 -7.95 -7.34 1.26
N LEU A 100 -6.83 -7.67 0.65
CA LEU A 100 -5.69 -6.76 0.52
C LEU A 100 -5.17 -6.74 -0.91
N THR A 101 -4.71 -5.56 -1.36
CA THR A 101 -3.97 -5.45 -2.61
C THR A 101 -2.76 -4.53 -2.43
N ILE A 102 -1.77 -4.68 -3.31
CA ILE A 102 -0.57 -3.85 -3.35
C ILE A 102 -0.43 -3.31 -4.76
N GLY A 103 -0.21 -2.00 -4.86
CA GLY A 103 -0.02 -1.34 -6.14
C GLY A 103 -1.33 -1.20 -6.91
N ALA A 104 -1.22 -1.02 -8.22
CA ALA A 104 -2.39 -0.92 -9.08
C ALA A 104 -3.07 -2.28 -9.18
N ALA A 105 -4.33 -2.36 -8.77
CA ALA A 105 -5.07 -3.61 -8.72
C ALA A 105 -6.54 -3.38 -9.09
N GLN A 106 -6.75 -2.61 -10.15
CA GLN A 106 -8.09 -2.15 -10.54
C GLN A 106 -9.05 -3.31 -10.79
N GLU A 107 -8.57 -4.40 -11.38
CA GLU A 107 -9.43 -5.56 -11.61
C GLU A 107 -9.93 -6.17 -10.31
N THR A 108 -9.05 -6.28 -9.32
CA THR A 108 -9.43 -6.81 -8.01
C THR A 108 -10.41 -5.87 -7.30
N TRP A 109 -10.14 -4.57 -7.36
CA TRP A 109 -11.04 -3.58 -6.75
C TRP A 109 -12.41 -3.63 -7.41
N ASN A 110 -12.45 -3.81 -8.72
CA ASN A 110 -13.71 -3.94 -9.45
C ASN A 110 -14.47 -5.19 -9.02
N THR A 111 -13.77 -6.29 -8.81
CA THR A 111 -14.36 -7.53 -8.30
C THR A 111 -15.00 -7.30 -6.92
N TRP A 112 -14.30 -6.59 -6.04
CA TRP A 112 -14.84 -6.22 -4.74
C TRP A 112 -16.13 -5.40 -4.87
N TYR A 113 -16.09 -4.41 -5.77
CA TYR A 113 -17.22 -3.52 -5.98
C TYR A 113 -18.44 -4.27 -6.50
N GLU A 114 -18.22 -5.13 -7.49
CA GLU A 114 -19.33 -5.93 -8.06
C GLU A 114 -19.92 -6.89 -7.01
N ALA A 115 -19.05 -7.50 -6.19
CA ALA A 115 -19.53 -8.39 -5.12
C ALA A 115 -20.36 -7.62 -4.08
N ALA A 116 -19.98 -6.39 -3.78
CA ALA A 116 -20.68 -5.57 -2.80
C ALA A 116 -22.06 -5.10 -3.31
N LYS A 117 -22.24 -5.04 -4.62
CA LYS A 117 -23.54 -4.65 -5.23
C LYS A 117 -24.54 -5.79 -5.26
N SER A 118 -24.09 -7.02 -5.16
CA SER A 118 -24.94 -8.21 -5.29
C SER A 118 -25.83 -8.45 -4.10
#